data_6beff8d935eb362dc84dca800fd943f9
#
_entry.id   6beff8d935eb362dc84dca800fd943f9
#
_cell.length_a   1.000
_cell.length_b   1.000
_cell.length_c   1.000
_cell.angle_alpha   90.00
_cell.angle_beta   90.00
_cell.angle_gamma   90.00
#
_symmetry.space_group_name_H-M   'P 1'
#
loop_
_entity.id
_entity.type
_entity.pdbx_description
1 polymer ?
#
loop_
_entity_poly.entity_id
_entity_poly.type
_entity_poly.pdbx_seq_one_letter_code
_entity_poly.pdbx_strand_id
1 'polypeptide(L)'
;MRLNSHSLLIILGLSLMAQGCQQREEVDLIIKNAKIYTVNNSFAVVQSAAIRNGKFVAISSDANINARYTSDSILNLKGKFVYPGFIDSHAHFMQYALALSQIDLCDVESVNAVLNKLSDFKKNNPDKWIVARNLNYTSPDDCIIADNSVLNKAFGDTPVFIWTKDYKNALVNDALLKATGIKKVGCNGYLDCNEARLAAKFLPLPSTKEWVDLIIKAERHCFDAGITSTTDYGATYSNIQLLDSLYKVGQLQIPIYAILEPSADNIKHYISQMPTETEKLKLLAVGIDIDGRLSLQNAVMLQPINGQDNGQLRISPDSLRQLCQTAYNHGFQMCVGCIGDSATRLALKTYSEILPNKNPLRWRIEDLHLVARKDLKYFGHYNIVPSVQPTQYQYNKSYISDNFDRKLKKEVFAWKQLLGQNQGLVSGSNAPYGPLNPMEIMYAAMSQDKRKTHNKQSQKMTPTQALKSMTIWAAYAQFDELQKGSIEVGKWADFVVVGKNITTMYQPDLPQVSVEQTYLHGVRVK
;
A
#
# COMPACT_ATOMS: atom_id res chain seq x y z
N MET A 1 32.93 65.40 31.05
CA MET A 1 33.89 64.40 30.46
C MET A 1 33.63 64.37 28.98
N ARG A 2 34.46 64.98 28.12
CA ARG A 2 34.31 64.94 26.65
C ARG A 2 35.00 63.67 26.18
N LEU A 3 34.25 62.69 25.69
CA LEU A 3 34.78 61.50 25.00
C LEU A 3 35.44 61.98 23.68
N ASN A 4 36.72 61.65 23.51
CA ASN A 4 37.49 61.99 22.32
C ASN A 4 36.95 61.27 21.09
N SER A 5 36.84 61.98 19.97
CA SER A 5 36.33 61.43 18.68
C SER A 5 37.07 60.17 18.19
N HIS A 6 38.31 59.94 18.63
CA HIS A 6 39.08 58.73 18.32
C HIS A 6 38.59 57.48 19.07
N SER A 7 38.03 57.65 20.29
CA SER A 7 37.45 56.50 21.05
C SER A 7 36.13 56.04 20.43
N LEU A 8 35.37 56.98 19.82
CA LEU A 8 34.10 56.63 19.15
C LEU A 8 34.34 55.87 17.82
N LEU A 9 35.41 56.22 17.09
CA LEU A 9 35.79 55.54 15.84
C LEU A 9 36.34 54.11 16.10
N ILE A 10 37.03 53.90 17.21
CA ILE A 10 37.53 52.54 17.61
C ILE A 10 36.39 51.66 18.05
N ILE A 11 35.40 52.18 18.78
CA ILE A 11 34.20 51.40 19.17
C ILE A 11 33.31 51.10 17.95
N LEU A 12 33.19 51.99 16.99
CA LEU A 12 32.46 51.76 15.74
C LEU A 12 33.18 50.76 14.84
N GLY A 13 34.53 50.78 14.80
CA GLY A 13 35.35 49.80 14.06
C GLY A 13 35.32 48.41 14.67
N LEU A 14 35.26 48.29 15.99
CA LEU A 14 35.14 47.01 16.71
C LEU A 14 33.74 46.42 16.59
N SER A 15 32.69 47.23 16.48
CA SER A 15 31.31 46.74 16.26
C SER A 15 31.07 46.30 14.80
N LEU A 16 31.84 46.77 13.83
CA LEU A 16 31.79 46.34 12.44
C LEU A 16 32.61 45.03 12.19
N MET A 17 33.60 44.74 13.03
CA MET A 17 34.33 43.45 12.95
C MET A 17 33.63 42.29 13.68
N ALA A 18 32.57 42.58 14.46
CA ALA A 18 31.72 41.57 15.10
C ALA A 18 30.60 41.03 14.17
N GLN A 19 30.57 41.39 12.88
CA GLN A 19 29.90 40.58 11.88
C GLN A 19 30.75 39.34 11.61
N GLY A 20 30.83 38.49 12.65
CA GLY A 20 31.50 37.22 12.61
C GLY A 20 31.03 36.45 11.40
N CYS A 21 31.95 35.95 10.62
CA CYS A 21 31.73 34.93 9.61
C CYS A 21 30.95 33.81 10.30
N GLN A 22 29.63 33.82 10.13
CA GLN A 22 28.81 32.76 10.74
C GLN A 22 29.26 31.46 10.08
N GLN A 23 30.08 30.67 10.83
CA GLN A 23 30.62 29.44 10.34
C GLN A 23 29.41 28.56 9.93
N ARG A 24 29.41 28.12 8.66
CA ARG A 24 28.33 27.29 8.15
C ARG A 24 28.32 25.98 8.90
N GLU A 25 27.14 25.50 9.25
CA GLU A 25 26.96 24.20 9.87
C GLU A 25 27.16 23.10 8.83
N GLU A 26 27.98 22.10 9.17
CA GLU A 26 28.17 20.92 8.34
C GLU A 26 26.95 19.98 8.44
N VAL A 27 26.53 19.44 7.28
CA VAL A 27 25.41 18.49 7.14
C VAL A 27 25.78 17.40 6.15
N ASP A 28 25.07 16.26 6.24
CA ASP A 28 25.40 15.07 5.44
C ASP A 28 25.04 15.26 3.96
N LEU A 29 23.94 15.95 3.65
CA LEU A 29 23.44 16.15 2.29
C LEU A 29 22.72 17.51 2.18
N ILE A 30 22.99 18.22 1.09
CA ILE A 30 22.22 19.39 0.68
C ILE A 30 21.51 19.09 -0.64
N ILE A 31 20.18 19.18 -0.64
CA ILE A 31 19.35 19.22 -1.86
C ILE A 31 19.25 20.67 -2.30
N LYS A 32 19.53 20.98 -3.57
CA LYS A 32 19.40 22.34 -4.12
C LYS A 32 18.83 22.36 -5.52
N ASN A 33 18.34 23.54 -5.90
CA ASN A 33 17.79 23.78 -7.23
C ASN A 33 16.67 22.77 -7.56
N ALA A 34 15.74 22.60 -6.61
CA ALA A 34 14.63 21.65 -6.68
C ALA A 34 13.28 22.38 -6.58
N LYS A 35 12.20 21.63 -6.82
CA LYS A 35 10.83 21.99 -6.46
C LYS A 35 10.34 20.99 -5.41
N ILE A 36 10.60 21.29 -4.15
CA ILE A 36 10.32 20.41 -3.02
C ILE A 36 8.90 20.69 -2.50
N TYR A 37 7.99 19.76 -2.73
CA TYR A 37 6.63 19.77 -2.20
C TYR A 37 6.63 19.22 -0.78
N THR A 38 6.35 20.06 0.20
CA THR A 38 6.45 19.68 1.62
C THR A 38 5.37 18.71 2.06
N VAL A 39 4.21 18.75 1.43
CA VAL A 39 3.00 17.95 1.75
C VAL A 39 2.56 18.06 3.21
N ASN A 40 3.01 19.09 3.89
CA ASN A 40 2.55 19.51 5.22
C ASN A 40 1.20 20.26 5.13
N ASN A 41 0.75 20.85 6.23
CA ASN A 41 -0.53 21.58 6.27
C ASN A 41 -0.58 22.76 5.30
N SER A 42 0.53 23.49 5.12
CA SER A 42 0.62 24.62 4.19
C SER A 42 0.80 24.22 2.73
N PHE A 43 1.19 22.95 2.48
CA PHE A 43 1.52 22.44 1.14
C PHE A 43 2.52 23.33 0.39
N ALA A 44 3.52 23.83 1.12
CA ALA A 44 4.51 24.77 0.57
C ALA A 44 5.41 24.08 -0.47
N VAL A 45 5.95 24.90 -1.38
CA VAL A 45 6.99 24.48 -2.33
C VAL A 45 8.25 25.28 -2.04
N VAL A 46 9.35 24.59 -1.74
CA VAL A 46 10.65 25.19 -1.45
C VAL A 46 11.71 24.71 -2.44
N GLN A 47 12.91 25.30 -2.40
CA GLN A 47 13.95 25.04 -3.40
C GLN A 47 15.06 24.11 -2.91
N SER A 48 15.27 24.07 -1.58
CA SER A 48 16.44 23.45 -0.99
C SER A 48 16.13 22.86 0.37
N ALA A 49 16.89 21.83 0.76
CA ALA A 49 16.84 21.22 2.07
C ALA A 49 18.24 20.81 2.53
N ALA A 50 18.50 20.88 3.83
CA ALA A 50 19.70 20.35 4.48
C ALA A 50 19.32 19.15 5.35
N ILE A 51 20.13 18.06 5.25
CA ILE A 51 19.90 16.78 5.91
C ILE A 51 21.12 16.44 6.76
N ARG A 52 20.85 16.06 8.02
CA ARG A 52 21.88 15.61 8.98
C ARG A 52 21.31 14.47 9.82
N ASN A 53 22.10 13.40 9.99
CA ASN A 53 21.71 12.19 10.72
C ASN A 53 20.37 11.61 10.22
N GLY A 54 20.21 11.57 8.90
CA GLY A 54 19.01 11.04 8.25
C GLY A 54 17.75 11.90 8.35
N LYS A 55 17.82 13.11 8.93
CA LYS A 55 16.66 14.00 9.14
C LYS A 55 16.82 15.35 8.44
N PHE A 56 15.71 15.92 8.01
CA PHE A 56 15.69 17.31 7.57
C PHE A 56 16.01 18.25 8.74
N VAL A 57 17.10 19.03 8.65
CA VAL A 57 17.46 20.04 9.65
C VAL A 57 17.07 21.45 9.20
N ALA A 58 16.90 21.66 7.89
CA ALA A 58 16.37 22.90 7.33
C ALA A 58 15.71 22.65 5.98
N ILE A 59 14.66 23.42 5.68
CA ILE A 59 14.00 23.48 4.37
C ILE A 59 13.75 24.95 4.04
N SER A 60 14.20 25.45 2.87
CA SER A 60 14.10 26.88 2.53
C SER A 60 14.41 27.14 1.04
N SER A 61 14.74 28.39 0.71
CA SER A 61 15.35 28.75 -0.57
C SER A 61 16.82 28.31 -0.64
N ASP A 62 17.36 28.17 -1.86
CA ASP A 62 18.78 27.87 -2.07
C ASP A 62 19.70 28.89 -1.37
N ALA A 63 19.35 30.18 -1.41
CA ALA A 63 20.12 31.23 -0.77
C ALA A 63 20.24 31.03 0.75
N ASN A 64 19.11 30.75 1.41
CA ASN A 64 19.07 30.54 2.86
C ASN A 64 19.85 29.30 3.30
N ILE A 65 19.71 28.18 2.57
CA ILE A 65 20.44 26.95 2.88
C ILE A 65 21.94 27.16 2.68
N ASN A 66 22.35 27.73 1.55
CA ASN A 66 23.77 28.00 1.25
C ASN A 66 24.42 28.99 2.23
N ALA A 67 23.66 29.91 2.82
CA ALA A 67 24.17 30.83 3.82
C ALA A 67 24.50 30.18 5.16
N ARG A 68 23.76 29.10 5.53
CA ARG A 68 23.83 28.50 6.87
C ARG A 68 24.50 27.14 6.91
N TYR A 69 24.47 26.41 5.80
CA TYR A 69 24.90 24.99 5.76
C TYR A 69 25.96 24.77 4.69
N THR A 70 26.83 23.78 4.94
CA THR A 70 27.82 23.26 4.00
C THR A 70 27.77 21.74 4.02
N SER A 71 28.10 21.10 2.91
CA SER A 71 28.18 19.65 2.79
C SER A 71 29.12 19.27 1.65
N ASP A 72 29.84 18.17 1.81
CA ASP A 72 30.61 17.53 0.73
C ASP A 72 29.69 16.82 -0.27
N SER A 73 28.47 16.48 0.15
CA SER A 73 27.45 15.84 -0.68
C SER A 73 26.35 16.83 -1.08
N ILE A 74 26.32 17.20 -2.36
CA ILE A 74 25.34 18.15 -2.90
C ILE A 74 24.53 17.50 -4.02
N LEU A 75 23.22 17.37 -3.81
CA LEU A 75 22.26 16.90 -4.80
C LEU A 75 21.63 18.08 -5.55
N ASN A 76 22.22 18.43 -6.70
CA ASN A 76 21.66 19.47 -7.58
C ASN A 76 20.62 18.86 -8.52
N LEU A 77 19.34 19.16 -8.29
CA LEU A 77 18.23 18.54 -9.01
C LEU A 77 17.79 19.28 -10.28
N LYS A 78 18.42 20.43 -10.61
CA LYS A 78 18.18 21.16 -11.88
C LYS A 78 16.69 21.41 -12.17
N GLY A 79 15.92 21.78 -11.15
CA GLY A 79 14.49 22.08 -11.25
C GLY A 79 13.56 20.88 -11.19
N LYS A 80 14.05 19.65 -10.94
CA LYS A 80 13.22 18.45 -10.74
C LYS A 80 12.36 18.56 -9.48
N PHE A 81 11.39 17.68 -9.38
CA PHE A 81 10.37 17.67 -8.33
C PHE A 81 10.74 16.66 -7.24
N VAL A 82 10.59 17.10 -6.00
CA VAL A 82 10.80 16.26 -4.80
C VAL A 82 9.49 16.17 -4.03
N TYR A 83 9.12 14.96 -3.65
CA TYR A 83 7.97 14.66 -2.81
C TYR A 83 8.40 13.80 -1.63
N PRO A 84 7.64 13.76 -0.52
CA PRO A 84 7.87 12.76 0.52
C PRO A 84 7.87 11.36 -0.07
N GLY A 85 8.64 10.45 0.48
CA GLY A 85 8.58 9.03 0.14
C GLY A 85 7.16 8.49 0.27
N PHE A 86 6.73 7.66 -0.69
CA PHE A 86 5.40 7.08 -0.65
C PHE A 86 5.30 6.03 0.45
N ILE A 87 4.14 5.96 1.07
CA ILE A 87 3.79 4.98 2.10
C ILE A 87 2.64 4.13 1.56
N ASP A 88 2.88 2.85 1.37
CA ASP A 88 1.85 1.91 1.00
C ASP A 88 1.09 1.44 2.24
N SER A 89 -0.09 2.03 2.46
CA SER A 89 -0.85 1.81 3.69
C SER A 89 -1.64 0.50 3.73
N HIS A 90 -1.76 -0.20 2.60
CA HIS A 90 -2.40 -1.51 2.49
C HIS A 90 -1.77 -2.32 1.37
N ALA A 91 -0.90 -3.22 1.73
CA ALA A 91 -0.27 -4.23 0.89
C ALA A 91 -0.10 -5.53 1.69
N HIS A 92 0.13 -6.62 0.99
CA HIS A 92 0.50 -7.91 1.59
C HIS A 92 1.97 -8.17 1.22
N PHE A 93 2.89 -7.48 1.91
CA PHE A 93 4.32 -7.45 1.53
C PHE A 93 4.93 -8.85 1.42
N MET A 94 4.67 -9.74 2.38
CA MET A 94 5.18 -11.11 2.35
C MET A 94 4.55 -11.93 1.23
N GLN A 95 3.26 -11.74 0.93
CA GLN A 95 2.63 -12.39 -0.22
C GLN A 95 3.13 -11.81 -1.54
N TYR A 96 3.45 -10.52 -1.60
CA TYR A 96 4.09 -9.91 -2.76
C TYR A 96 5.48 -10.50 -2.99
N ALA A 97 6.29 -10.67 -1.94
CA ALA A 97 7.57 -11.36 -2.03
C ALA A 97 7.39 -12.79 -2.57
N LEU A 98 6.43 -13.55 -2.05
CA LEU A 98 6.10 -14.90 -2.55
C LEU A 98 5.70 -14.87 -4.03
N ALA A 99 4.89 -13.90 -4.44
CA ALA A 99 4.44 -13.76 -5.83
C ALA A 99 5.62 -13.52 -6.81
N LEU A 100 6.75 -12.99 -6.34
CA LEU A 100 7.98 -12.83 -7.15
C LEU A 100 8.69 -14.16 -7.47
N SER A 101 8.35 -15.26 -6.80
CA SER A 101 8.80 -16.61 -7.16
C SER A 101 7.96 -17.24 -8.26
N GLN A 102 6.78 -16.69 -8.56
CA GLN A 102 5.82 -17.21 -9.53
C GLN A 102 6.08 -16.63 -10.92
N ILE A 103 5.75 -17.40 -11.95
CA ILE A 103 5.87 -16.97 -13.34
C ILE A 103 4.75 -15.94 -13.62
N ASP A 104 5.14 -14.73 -14.03
CA ASP A 104 4.16 -13.69 -14.38
C ASP A 104 3.74 -13.79 -15.84
N LEU A 105 2.43 -13.93 -16.06
CA LEU A 105 1.80 -14.06 -17.38
C LEU A 105 1.03 -12.79 -17.80
N CYS A 106 1.25 -11.64 -17.13
CA CYS A 106 0.46 -10.42 -17.40
C CYS A 106 0.55 -9.90 -18.84
N ASP A 107 1.70 -10.12 -19.51
CA ASP A 107 1.96 -9.64 -20.87
C ASP A 107 1.82 -10.74 -21.93
N VAL A 108 1.11 -11.82 -21.61
CA VAL A 108 1.00 -12.99 -22.50
C VAL A 108 -0.40 -13.05 -23.12
N GLU A 109 -0.45 -13.08 -24.45
CA GLU A 109 -1.69 -13.02 -25.21
C GLU A 109 -1.97 -14.30 -26.05
N SER A 110 -1.14 -15.34 -25.93
CA SER A 110 -1.34 -16.59 -26.69
C SER A 110 -0.95 -17.83 -25.90
N VAL A 111 -1.58 -18.96 -26.22
CA VAL A 111 -1.27 -20.30 -25.66
C VAL A 111 0.22 -20.62 -25.76
N ASN A 112 0.79 -20.43 -26.96
CA ASN A 112 2.20 -20.74 -27.20
C ASN A 112 3.13 -19.88 -26.34
N ALA A 113 2.84 -18.60 -26.16
CA ALA A 113 3.63 -17.73 -25.31
C ALA A 113 3.53 -18.12 -23.83
N VAL A 114 2.37 -18.55 -23.35
CA VAL A 114 2.22 -19.16 -22.01
C VAL A 114 3.10 -20.40 -21.88
N LEU A 115 2.93 -21.36 -22.80
CA LEU A 115 3.68 -22.62 -22.75
C LEU A 115 5.20 -22.40 -22.82
N ASN A 116 5.68 -21.44 -23.62
CA ASN A 116 7.09 -21.09 -23.70
C ASN A 116 7.62 -20.59 -22.35
N LYS A 117 6.94 -19.62 -21.71
CA LYS A 117 7.36 -19.12 -20.38
C LYS A 117 7.39 -20.23 -19.32
N LEU A 118 6.38 -21.10 -19.30
CA LEU A 118 6.33 -22.23 -18.36
C LEU A 118 7.44 -23.25 -18.64
N SER A 119 7.72 -23.54 -19.94
CA SER A 119 8.77 -24.48 -20.36
C SER A 119 10.17 -23.97 -20.04
N ASP A 120 10.42 -22.68 -20.24
CA ASP A 120 11.69 -22.05 -19.88
C ASP A 120 11.93 -22.13 -18.37
N PHE A 121 10.88 -21.88 -17.57
CA PHE A 121 10.98 -22.06 -16.12
C PHE A 121 11.30 -23.51 -15.76
N LYS A 122 10.58 -24.49 -16.33
CA LYS A 122 10.79 -25.91 -16.07
C LYS A 122 12.20 -26.38 -16.45
N LYS A 123 12.71 -25.92 -17.59
CA LYS A 123 14.07 -26.22 -18.03
C LYS A 123 15.13 -25.78 -17.01
N ASN A 124 14.94 -24.60 -16.41
CA ASN A 124 15.85 -24.04 -15.42
C ASN A 124 15.59 -24.56 -13.98
N ASN A 125 14.45 -25.19 -13.72
CA ASN A 125 14.02 -25.69 -12.42
C ASN A 125 13.36 -27.08 -12.58
N PRO A 126 14.12 -28.12 -12.95
CA PRO A 126 13.54 -29.42 -13.35
C PRO A 126 12.75 -30.12 -12.26
N ASP A 127 13.06 -29.89 -10.99
CA ASP A 127 12.41 -30.54 -9.85
C ASP A 127 11.29 -29.73 -9.21
N LYS A 128 11.05 -28.49 -9.67
CA LYS A 128 10.03 -27.62 -9.10
C LYS A 128 8.67 -27.79 -9.78
N TRP A 129 7.60 -27.60 -9.00
CA TRP A 129 6.27 -27.38 -9.51
C TRP A 129 6.24 -26.07 -10.32
N ILE A 130 5.37 -26.01 -11.31
CA ILE A 130 5.18 -24.80 -12.11
C ILE A 130 4.05 -23.99 -11.47
N VAL A 131 4.38 -22.84 -10.90
CA VAL A 131 3.40 -21.93 -10.31
C VAL A 131 3.46 -20.60 -11.06
N ALA A 132 2.31 -20.20 -11.62
CA ALA A 132 2.19 -18.98 -12.40
C ALA A 132 0.98 -18.13 -11.94
N ARG A 133 0.96 -16.87 -12.36
CA ARG A 133 -0.10 -15.92 -12.04
C ARG A 133 -0.40 -14.99 -13.23
N ASN A 134 -1.49 -14.25 -13.09
CA ASN A 134 -1.92 -13.26 -14.07
C ASN A 134 -2.34 -13.84 -15.44
N LEU A 135 -2.80 -15.11 -15.50
CA LEU A 135 -3.39 -15.64 -16.72
C LEU A 135 -4.63 -14.81 -17.07
N ASN A 136 -4.67 -14.29 -18.29
CA ASN A 136 -5.84 -13.55 -18.77
C ASN A 136 -7.02 -14.52 -18.98
N TYR A 137 -8.09 -14.32 -18.22
CA TYR A 137 -9.31 -15.12 -18.21
C TYR A 137 -10.49 -14.21 -17.88
N THR A 138 -11.34 -13.94 -18.86
CA THR A 138 -12.54 -13.11 -18.68
C THR A 138 -13.81 -13.95 -18.61
N SER A 139 -13.87 -15.02 -19.41
CA SER A 139 -14.95 -16.00 -19.41
C SER A 139 -14.42 -17.31 -20.05
N PRO A 140 -15.16 -18.43 -19.97
CA PRO A 140 -14.80 -19.67 -20.67
C PRO A 140 -14.62 -19.48 -22.18
N ASP A 141 -15.34 -18.54 -22.80
CA ASP A 141 -15.30 -18.26 -24.22
C ASP A 141 -14.18 -17.29 -24.62
N ASP A 142 -13.66 -16.51 -23.67
CA ASP A 142 -12.63 -15.46 -23.86
C ASP A 142 -11.32 -15.79 -23.13
N CYS A 143 -11.04 -17.06 -22.87
CA CYS A 143 -9.81 -17.47 -22.20
C CYS A 143 -8.70 -17.79 -23.23
N ILE A 144 -7.45 -17.45 -22.88
CA ILE A 144 -6.28 -17.83 -23.69
C ILE A 144 -6.14 -19.33 -23.79
N ILE A 145 -6.44 -20.07 -22.72
CA ILE A 145 -6.37 -21.53 -22.64
C ILE A 145 -7.77 -22.05 -22.28
N ALA A 146 -8.38 -22.81 -23.18
CA ALA A 146 -9.75 -23.30 -23.01
C ALA A 146 -9.84 -24.43 -21.96
N ASP A 147 -8.82 -25.27 -21.89
CA ASP A 147 -8.76 -26.40 -20.95
C ASP A 147 -7.31 -26.80 -20.61
N ASN A 148 -7.16 -27.73 -19.66
CA ASN A 148 -5.85 -28.15 -19.20
C ASN A 148 -5.14 -29.19 -20.09
N SER A 149 -5.71 -29.59 -21.21
CA SER A 149 -5.13 -30.61 -22.11
C SER A 149 -3.75 -30.20 -22.63
N VAL A 150 -3.60 -28.91 -22.96
CA VAL A 150 -2.31 -28.34 -23.40
C VAL A 150 -1.24 -28.41 -22.31
N LEU A 151 -1.62 -28.20 -21.05
CA LEU A 151 -0.72 -28.32 -19.89
C LEU A 151 -0.37 -29.78 -19.60
N ASN A 152 -1.36 -30.69 -19.67
CA ASN A 152 -1.16 -32.12 -19.52
C ASN A 152 -0.19 -32.66 -20.57
N LYS A 153 -0.36 -32.24 -21.84
CA LYS A 153 0.52 -32.64 -22.95
C LYS A 153 1.95 -32.09 -22.78
N ALA A 154 2.09 -30.83 -22.35
CA ALA A 154 3.39 -30.17 -22.27
C ALA A 154 4.22 -30.57 -21.04
N PHE A 155 3.58 -30.82 -19.90
CA PHE A 155 4.26 -30.95 -18.60
C PHE A 155 4.06 -32.32 -17.93
N GLY A 156 3.20 -33.20 -18.45
CA GLY A 156 3.01 -34.57 -17.96
C GLY A 156 2.78 -34.63 -16.46
N ASP A 157 3.69 -35.33 -15.75
CA ASP A 157 3.62 -35.54 -14.29
C ASP A 157 4.10 -34.35 -13.46
N THR A 158 4.55 -33.24 -14.09
CA THR A 158 4.92 -32.02 -13.37
C THR A 158 3.67 -31.26 -12.97
N PRO A 159 3.39 -31.02 -11.67
CA PRO A 159 2.25 -30.22 -11.25
C PRO A 159 2.33 -28.78 -11.73
N VAL A 160 1.23 -28.30 -12.32
CA VAL A 160 1.08 -26.93 -12.83
C VAL A 160 -0.11 -26.26 -12.18
N PHE A 161 0.11 -25.07 -11.63
CA PHE A 161 -0.91 -24.21 -11.03
C PHE A 161 -0.78 -22.78 -11.58
N ILE A 162 -1.83 -22.23 -12.17
CA ILE A 162 -1.82 -20.90 -12.77
C ILE A 162 -3.00 -20.08 -12.24
N TRP A 163 -2.74 -19.05 -11.43
CA TRP A 163 -3.77 -18.09 -11.05
C TRP A 163 -4.25 -17.26 -12.24
N THR A 164 -5.55 -17.07 -12.35
CA THR A 164 -6.10 -16.02 -13.24
C THR A 164 -5.75 -14.64 -12.72
N LYS A 165 -5.77 -13.62 -13.60
CA LYS A 165 -5.39 -12.23 -13.29
C LYS A 165 -6.19 -11.61 -12.15
N ASP A 166 -7.43 -12.01 -11.99
CA ASP A 166 -8.32 -11.54 -10.93
C ASP A 166 -8.30 -12.40 -9.67
N TYR A 167 -7.49 -13.47 -9.66
CA TYR A 167 -7.42 -14.46 -8.57
C TYR A 167 -8.79 -15.10 -8.22
N LYS A 168 -9.72 -15.16 -9.18
CA LYS A 168 -11.01 -15.84 -8.99
C LYS A 168 -10.95 -17.31 -9.28
N ASN A 169 -10.12 -17.68 -10.25
CA ASN A 169 -9.97 -19.05 -10.70
C ASN A 169 -8.48 -19.42 -10.76
N ALA A 170 -8.21 -20.71 -10.84
CA ALA A 170 -6.90 -21.19 -11.23
C ALA A 170 -7.04 -22.28 -12.29
N LEU A 171 -6.17 -22.26 -13.30
CA LEU A 171 -6.02 -23.34 -14.24
C LEU A 171 -4.95 -24.31 -13.72
N VAL A 172 -5.29 -25.58 -13.64
CA VAL A 172 -4.39 -26.63 -13.12
C VAL A 172 -4.36 -27.84 -14.04
N ASN A 173 -3.24 -28.57 -14.06
CA ASN A 173 -3.15 -29.83 -14.78
C ASN A 173 -3.55 -31.05 -13.92
N ASP A 174 -3.69 -32.21 -14.54
CA ASP A 174 -4.09 -33.43 -13.86
C ASP A 174 -3.04 -33.92 -12.85
N ALA A 175 -1.76 -33.61 -13.08
CA ALA A 175 -0.69 -33.92 -12.12
C ALA A 175 -0.87 -33.17 -10.79
N LEU A 176 -1.29 -31.91 -10.83
CA LEU A 176 -1.58 -31.15 -9.62
C LEU A 176 -2.81 -31.71 -8.89
N LEU A 177 -3.90 -32.01 -9.62
CA LEU A 177 -5.09 -32.59 -9.02
C LEU A 177 -4.76 -33.91 -8.30
N LYS A 178 -3.93 -34.75 -8.92
CA LYS A 178 -3.43 -36.01 -8.31
C LYS A 178 -2.59 -35.75 -7.06
N ALA A 179 -1.66 -34.79 -7.13
CA ALA A 179 -0.76 -34.46 -6.02
C ALA A 179 -1.49 -33.85 -4.80
N THR A 180 -2.57 -33.10 -5.03
CA THR A 180 -3.36 -32.46 -3.97
C THR A 180 -4.54 -33.28 -3.47
N GLY A 181 -4.92 -34.33 -4.19
CA GLY A 181 -6.12 -35.15 -3.89
C GLY A 181 -7.45 -34.39 -4.13
N ILE A 182 -7.41 -33.23 -4.76
CA ILE A 182 -8.61 -32.43 -5.06
C ILE A 182 -9.36 -33.10 -6.20
N LYS A 183 -10.61 -33.50 -5.92
CA LYS A 183 -11.51 -34.05 -6.94
C LYS A 183 -11.95 -32.91 -7.89
N LYS A 184 -11.81 -33.15 -9.18
CA LYS A 184 -12.23 -32.21 -10.23
C LYS A 184 -13.75 -31.98 -10.14
N VAL A 185 -14.18 -30.80 -9.80
CA VAL A 185 -15.61 -30.43 -9.74
C VAL A 185 -15.99 -29.51 -10.91
N GLY A 186 -15.03 -29.02 -11.68
CA GLY A 186 -15.26 -28.08 -12.80
C GLY A 186 -14.87 -28.65 -14.16
N CYS A 187 -15.26 -27.96 -15.24
CA CYS A 187 -14.87 -28.27 -16.61
C CYS A 187 -13.42 -27.86 -16.86
N ASN A 188 -12.68 -28.73 -17.55
CA ASN A 188 -11.45 -28.39 -18.28
C ASN A 188 -10.24 -27.90 -17.44
N GLY A 189 -10.16 -28.28 -16.15
CA GLY A 189 -9.01 -27.96 -15.29
C GLY A 189 -9.05 -26.59 -14.63
N TYR A 190 -10.09 -25.79 -14.84
CA TYR A 190 -10.31 -24.57 -14.06
C TYR A 190 -10.94 -24.89 -12.70
N LEU A 191 -10.30 -24.46 -11.64
CA LEU A 191 -10.79 -24.46 -10.27
C LEU A 191 -11.46 -23.14 -9.96
N ASP A 192 -12.59 -23.17 -9.23
CA ASP A 192 -13.20 -21.95 -8.71
C ASP A 192 -12.36 -21.33 -7.57
N CYS A 193 -12.79 -20.20 -7.04
CA CYS A 193 -12.05 -19.48 -6.01
C CYS A 193 -11.78 -20.31 -4.75
N ASN A 194 -12.73 -21.14 -4.32
CA ASN A 194 -12.60 -21.95 -3.10
C ASN A 194 -11.69 -23.15 -3.34
N GLU A 195 -11.89 -23.85 -4.46
CA GLU A 195 -11.07 -24.98 -4.91
C GLU A 195 -9.62 -24.52 -5.15
N ALA A 196 -9.42 -23.38 -5.84
CA ALA A 196 -8.12 -22.81 -6.12
C ALA A 196 -7.36 -22.44 -4.83
N ARG A 197 -8.05 -21.84 -3.84
CA ARG A 197 -7.47 -21.55 -2.53
C ARG A 197 -7.13 -22.81 -1.75
N LEU A 198 -7.95 -23.85 -1.86
CA LEU A 198 -7.66 -25.15 -1.25
C LEU A 198 -6.41 -25.76 -1.89
N ALA A 199 -6.33 -25.78 -3.23
CA ALA A 199 -5.18 -26.26 -3.97
C ALA A 199 -3.90 -25.48 -3.65
N ALA A 200 -4.01 -24.16 -3.50
CA ALA A 200 -2.87 -23.30 -3.19
C ALA A 200 -2.20 -23.61 -1.85
N LYS A 201 -2.91 -24.22 -0.89
CA LYS A 201 -2.32 -24.66 0.40
C LYS A 201 -1.29 -25.78 0.25
N PHE A 202 -1.32 -26.52 -0.86
CA PHE A 202 -0.37 -27.58 -1.17
C PHE A 202 0.83 -27.12 -1.99
N LEU A 203 0.82 -25.87 -2.46
CA LEU A 203 1.94 -25.37 -3.25
C LEU A 203 3.22 -25.34 -2.40
N PRO A 204 4.37 -25.75 -2.96
CA PRO A 204 5.63 -25.73 -2.26
C PRO A 204 5.97 -24.30 -1.82
N LEU A 205 6.32 -24.13 -0.56
CA LEU A 205 6.83 -22.86 -0.04
C LEU A 205 8.32 -22.73 -0.35
N PRO A 206 8.83 -21.50 -0.55
CA PRO A 206 10.26 -21.29 -0.68
C PRO A 206 11.03 -21.74 0.56
N SER A 207 12.27 -22.20 0.38
CA SER A 207 13.21 -22.42 1.48
C SER A 207 13.52 -21.09 2.18
N THR A 208 14.07 -21.13 3.39
CA THR A 208 14.44 -19.90 4.13
C THR A 208 15.36 -19.00 3.32
N LYS A 209 16.34 -19.57 2.59
CA LYS A 209 17.22 -18.79 1.72
C LYS A 209 16.47 -18.11 0.58
N GLU A 210 15.58 -18.84 -0.10
CA GLU A 210 14.75 -18.28 -1.18
C GLU A 210 13.81 -17.19 -0.64
N TRP A 211 13.25 -17.35 0.56
CA TRP A 211 12.46 -16.33 1.21
C TRP A 211 13.25 -15.02 1.43
N VAL A 212 14.50 -15.13 1.92
CA VAL A 212 15.38 -13.96 2.09
C VAL A 212 15.59 -13.24 0.77
N ASP A 213 15.94 -13.98 -0.28
CA ASP A 213 16.18 -13.40 -1.62
C ASP A 213 14.91 -12.72 -2.17
N LEU A 214 13.73 -13.33 -1.97
CA LEU A 214 12.43 -12.78 -2.40
C LEU A 214 12.05 -11.51 -1.62
N ILE A 215 12.29 -11.48 -0.31
CA ILE A 215 12.02 -10.30 0.54
C ILE A 215 12.91 -9.13 0.12
N ILE A 216 14.20 -9.36 -0.08
CA ILE A 216 15.13 -8.32 -0.56
C ILE A 216 14.75 -7.82 -1.96
N LYS A 217 14.30 -8.72 -2.83
CA LYS A 217 13.77 -8.35 -4.15
C LYS A 217 12.49 -7.51 -4.04
N ALA A 218 11.58 -7.87 -3.14
CA ALA A 218 10.35 -7.10 -2.89
C ALA A 218 10.67 -5.69 -2.35
N GLU A 219 11.61 -5.58 -1.40
CA GLU A 219 12.12 -4.30 -0.91
C GLU A 219 12.64 -3.43 -2.06
N ARG A 220 13.48 -4.00 -2.94
CA ARG A 220 14.01 -3.27 -4.09
C ARG A 220 12.91 -2.77 -5.01
N HIS A 221 11.88 -3.59 -5.28
CA HIS A 221 10.72 -3.15 -6.07
C HIS A 221 9.96 -1.99 -5.39
N CYS A 222 9.84 -2.00 -4.05
CA CYS A 222 9.27 -0.89 -3.30
C CYS A 222 10.10 0.39 -3.51
N PHE A 223 11.42 0.32 -3.34
CA PHE A 223 12.31 1.47 -3.55
C PHE A 223 12.30 1.96 -4.99
N ASP A 224 12.26 1.05 -5.97
CA ASP A 224 12.13 1.38 -7.39
C ASP A 224 10.82 2.13 -7.71
N ALA A 225 9.76 1.83 -6.99
CA ALA A 225 8.49 2.53 -7.08
C ALA A 225 8.44 3.83 -6.24
N GLY A 226 9.45 4.12 -5.41
CA GLY A 226 9.48 5.27 -4.51
C GLY A 226 8.76 5.05 -3.18
N ILE A 227 8.45 3.80 -2.84
CA ILE A 227 7.82 3.42 -1.57
C ILE A 227 8.92 3.30 -0.53
N THR A 228 8.84 4.14 0.52
CA THR A 228 9.79 4.18 1.63
C THR A 228 9.25 3.56 2.92
N SER A 229 8.00 3.13 2.93
CA SER A 229 7.38 2.35 4.00
C SER A 229 6.20 1.58 3.45
N THR A 230 6.00 0.34 3.89
CA THR A 230 4.93 -0.52 3.40
C THR A 230 4.17 -1.20 4.53
N THR A 231 3.05 -1.84 4.20
CA THR A 231 2.22 -2.61 5.12
C THR A 231 2.33 -4.10 4.76
N ASP A 232 2.31 -4.97 5.77
CA ASP A 232 2.04 -6.40 5.59
C ASP A 232 0.70 -6.75 6.25
N TYR A 233 -0.39 -6.71 5.47
CA TYR A 233 -1.73 -7.06 5.94
C TYR A 233 -1.90 -8.58 5.97
N GLY A 234 -2.31 -9.10 7.12
CA GLY A 234 -2.40 -10.54 7.37
C GLY A 234 -1.06 -11.16 7.76
N ALA A 235 -0.20 -10.39 8.44
CA ALA A 235 1.11 -10.85 8.89
C ALA A 235 0.98 -12.03 9.86
N THR A 236 1.62 -13.16 9.52
CA THR A 236 1.67 -14.36 10.34
C THR A 236 2.82 -14.30 11.36
N TYR A 237 2.74 -15.12 12.41
CA TYR A 237 3.82 -15.24 13.39
C TYR A 237 5.17 -15.56 12.73
N SER A 238 5.21 -16.53 11.82
CA SER A 238 6.45 -16.93 11.12
C SER A 238 7.00 -15.81 10.22
N ASN A 239 6.13 -15.06 9.54
CA ASN A 239 6.55 -13.91 8.73
C ASN A 239 7.23 -12.84 9.59
N ILE A 240 6.64 -12.53 10.75
CA ILE A 240 7.20 -11.54 11.69
C ILE A 240 8.56 -11.98 12.20
N GLN A 241 8.72 -13.26 12.58
CA GLN A 241 10.01 -13.79 13.04
C GLN A 241 11.09 -13.67 11.95
N LEU A 242 10.72 -13.96 10.70
CA LEU A 242 11.65 -13.84 9.57
C LEU A 242 12.04 -12.37 9.33
N LEU A 243 11.06 -11.46 9.27
CA LEU A 243 11.31 -10.02 9.09
C LEU A 243 12.20 -9.46 10.22
N ASP A 244 11.88 -9.79 11.48
CA ASP A 244 12.67 -9.36 12.64
C ASP A 244 14.11 -9.87 12.58
N SER A 245 14.32 -11.12 12.13
CA SER A 245 15.65 -11.67 11.94
C SER A 245 16.47 -10.91 10.89
N LEU A 246 15.83 -10.52 9.77
CA LEU A 246 16.48 -9.74 8.70
C LEU A 246 16.83 -8.32 9.14
N TYR A 247 15.98 -7.68 9.94
CA TYR A 247 16.28 -6.37 10.52
C TYR A 247 17.45 -6.44 11.51
N LYS A 248 17.51 -7.47 12.36
CA LYS A 248 18.61 -7.66 13.34
C LYS A 248 19.98 -7.81 12.68
N VAL A 249 20.04 -8.43 11.51
CA VAL A 249 21.30 -8.57 10.75
C VAL A 249 21.52 -7.48 9.71
N GLY A 250 20.63 -6.48 9.64
CA GLY A 250 20.78 -5.33 8.73
C GLY A 250 20.53 -5.64 7.25
N GLN A 251 19.91 -6.78 6.92
CA GLN A 251 19.64 -7.17 5.53
C GLN A 251 18.35 -6.55 4.96
N LEU A 252 17.44 -6.10 5.80
CA LEU A 252 16.20 -5.42 5.41
C LEU A 252 16.20 -3.98 5.93
N GLN A 253 15.78 -3.03 5.12
CA GLN A 253 15.81 -1.61 5.47
C GLN A 253 14.42 -0.96 5.45
N ILE A 254 13.53 -1.37 4.53
CA ILE A 254 12.22 -0.76 4.37
C ILE A 254 11.38 -0.93 5.65
N PRO A 255 10.85 0.15 6.26
CA PRO A 255 9.95 0.03 7.40
C PRO A 255 8.64 -0.68 7.02
N ILE A 256 8.22 -1.64 7.86
CA ILE A 256 6.99 -2.42 7.67
C ILE A 256 6.03 -2.19 8.85
N TYR A 257 4.80 -1.78 8.52
CA TYR A 257 3.67 -1.78 9.41
C TYR A 257 2.93 -3.11 9.28
N ALA A 258 3.16 -4.03 10.20
CA ALA A 258 2.54 -5.35 10.17
C ALA A 258 1.16 -5.33 10.84
N ILE A 259 0.13 -5.71 10.07
CA ILE A 259 -1.23 -5.91 10.56
C ILE A 259 -1.40 -7.40 10.80
N LEU A 260 -1.44 -7.78 12.08
CA LEU A 260 -1.44 -9.17 12.53
C LEU A 260 -2.73 -9.89 12.15
N GLU A 261 -2.65 -11.06 11.52
CA GLU A 261 -3.83 -11.94 11.43
C GLU A 261 -4.15 -12.51 12.82
N PRO A 262 -5.45 -12.69 13.20
CA PRO A 262 -5.82 -13.21 14.51
C PRO A 262 -5.72 -14.75 14.58
N SER A 263 -4.57 -15.31 14.18
CA SER A 263 -4.26 -16.74 14.32
C SER A 263 -3.92 -17.11 15.77
N ALA A 264 -4.00 -18.37 16.12
CA ALA A 264 -3.68 -18.87 17.46
C ALA A 264 -2.26 -18.46 17.91
N ASP A 265 -1.29 -18.53 16.99
CA ASP A 265 0.10 -18.14 17.27
C ASP A 265 0.22 -16.63 17.51
N ASN A 266 -0.38 -15.79 16.67
CA ASN A 266 -0.37 -14.35 16.87
C ASN A 266 -1.13 -13.92 18.14
N ILE A 267 -2.26 -14.56 18.45
CA ILE A 267 -2.98 -14.31 19.70
C ILE A 267 -2.07 -14.62 20.89
N LYS A 268 -1.44 -15.79 20.90
CA LYS A 268 -0.58 -16.23 22.00
C LYS A 268 0.66 -15.35 22.19
N HIS A 269 1.32 -14.96 21.09
CA HIS A 269 2.65 -14.35 21.17
C HIS A 269 2.63 -12.81 21.11
N TYR A 270 1.59 -12.20 20.50
CA TYR A 270 1.52 -10.75 20.30
C TYR A 270 0.22 -10.13 20.80
N ILE A 271 -0.97 -10.60 20.33
CA ILE A 271 -2.24 -9.91 20.54
C ILE A 271 -2.69 -9.93 22.01
N SER A 272 -2.33 -10.97 22.78
CA SER A 272 -2.56 -11.03 24.24
C SER A 272 -1.55 -10.23 25.06
N GLN A 273 -0.67 -9.48 24.41
CA GLN A 273 0.32 -8.61 25.01
C GLN A 273 0.08 -7.16 24.59
N MET A 274 1.01 -6.26 24.93
CA MET A 274 0.95 -4.88 24.44
C MET A 274 1.54 -4.77 23.03
N PRO A 275 1.05 -3.84 22.20
CA PRO A 275 1.67 -3.54 20.91
C PRO A 275 3.15 -3.21 21.05
N THR A 276 3.94 -3.63 20.09
CA THR A 276 5.39 -3.38 20.08
C THR A 276 5.81 -2.71 18.79
N GLU A 277 6.82 -1.86 18.88
CA GLU A 277 7.38 -1.19 17.71
C GLU A 277 8.89 -1.01 17.84
N THR A 278 9.54 -1.11 16.69
CA THR A 278 10.88 -0.60 16.43
C THR A 278 10.77 0.46 15.33
N GLU A 279 11.88 1.11 15.01
CA GLU A 279 11.92 2.05 13.88
C GLU A 279 11.47 1.41 12.56
N LYS A 280 11.77 0.11 12.35
CA LYS A 280 11.56 -0.60 11.08
C LYS A 280 10.41 -1.59 11.09
N LEU A 281 10.01 -2.12 12.24
CA LEU A 281 8.92 -3.08 12.36
C LEU A 281 7.93 -2.66 13.43
N LYS A 282 6.69 -2.40 13.02
CA LYS A 282 5.61 -2.03 13.92
C LYS A 282 4.54 -3.12 13.97
N LEU A 283 4.25 -3.61 15.15
CA LEU A 283 3.22 -4.61 15.47
C LEU A 283 2.13 -3.92 16.30
N LEU A 284 1.42 -2.98 15.67
CA LEU A 284 0.46 -2.11 16.36
C LEU A 284 -0.99 -2.39 15.98
N ALA A 285 -1.23 -3.31 15.03
CA ALA A 285 -2.56 -3.53 14.48
C ALA A 285 -2.91 -5.01 14.35
N VAL A 286 -4.20 -5.30 14.47
CA VAL A 286 -4.82 -6.61 14.18
C VAL A 286 -5.80 -6.43 13.03
N GLY A 287 -5.79 -7.35 12.05
CA GLY A 287 -6.63 -7.25 10.85
C GLY A 287 -7.37 -8.53 10.53
N ILE A 288 -8.60 -8.39 10.01
CA ILE A 288 -9.42 -9.49 9.52
C ILE A 288 -10.38 -9.03 8.43
N ASP A 289 -10.51 -9.83 7.36
CA ASP A 289 -11.54 -9.64 6.35
C ASP A 289 -12.82 -10.37 6.73
N ILE A 290 -13.93 -9.65 6.81
CA ILE A 290 -15.19 -10.21 7.29
C ILE A 290 -16.18 -10.59 6.19
N ASP A 291 -15.92 -10.19 4.94
CA ASP A 291 -16.74 -10.60 3.78
C ASP A 291 -15.89 -10.91 2.54
N GLY A 292 -16.55 -11.03 1.39
CA GLY A 292 -15.92 -11.40 0.14
C GLY A 292 -15.80 -10.23 -0.86
N ARG A 293 -15.65 -10.55 -2.16
CA ARG A 293 -15.42 -9.59 -3.24
C ARG A 293 -16.71 -9.27 -4.00
N LEU A 294 -16.86 -8.04 -4.51
CA LEU A 294 -18.01 -7.64 -5.34
C LEU A 294 -18.17 -8.54 -6.57
N SER A 295 -17.12 -8.69 -7.32
CA SER A 295 -17.15 -9.43 -8.59
C SER A 295 -17.31 -10.96 -8.42
N LEU A 296 -17.12 -11.49 -7.21
CA LEU A 296 -17.44 -12.87 -6.84
C LEU A 296 -18.85 -13.01 -6.24
N GLN A 297 -19.58 -11.91 -6.12
CA GLN A 297 -20.96 -11.86 -5.58
C GLN A 297 -21.06 -12.42 -4.14
N ASN A 298 -19.96 -12.37 -3.39
CA ASN A 298 -19.89 -12.82 -2.00
C ASN A 298 -19.54 -11.70 -1.01
N ALA A 299 -19.57 -10.45 -1.45
CA ALA A 299 -19.62 -9.29 -0.56
C ALA A 299 -20.98 -9.23 0.16
N VAL A 300 -20.96 -8.93 1.45
CA VAL A 300 -22.20 -8.94 2.27
C VAL A 300 -22.95 -7.63 2.12
N MET A 301 -24.07 -7.68 1.38
CA MET A 301 -24.85 -6.53 0.97
C MET A 301 -26.09 -6.33 1.83
N LEU A 302 -26.53 -5.07 2.02
CA LEU A 302 -27.79 -4.74 2.70
C LEU A 302 -29.03 -5.14 1.91
N GLN A 303 -28.90 -5.15 0.59
CA GLN A 303 -29.94 -5.55 -0.34
C GLN A 303 -29.35 -6.48 -1.39
N PRO A 304 -30.08 -7.51 -1.83
CA PRO A 304 -29.64 -8.38 -2.92
C PRO A 304 -29.30 -7.57 -4.18
N ILE A 305 -28.24 -7.94 -4.87
CA ILE A 305 -27.92 -7.40 -6.20
C ILE A 305 -28.55 -8.34 -7.24
N ASN A 306 -29.46 -7.80 -8.06
CA ASN A 306 -30.15 -8.58 -9.12
C ASN A 306 -30.80 -9.87 -8.61
N GLY A 307 -31.33 -9.88 -7.37
CA GLY A 307 -31.99 -11.04 -6.77
C GLY A 307 -31.05 -12.16 -6.32
N GLN A 308 -29.74 -11.91 -6.31
CA GLN A 308 -28.74 -12.87 -5.83
C GLN A 308 -28.54 -12.76 -4.32
N ASP A 309 -28.03 -13.80 -3.69
CA ASP A 309 -27.75 -13.84 -2.25
C ASP A 309 -26.88 -12.65 -1.79
N ASN A 310 -27.08 -12.25 -0.54
CA ASN A 310 -26.40 -11.11 0.05
C ASN A 310 -24.94 -11.37 0.45
N GLY A 311 -24.34 -12.45 0.01
CA GLY A 311 -23.02 -12.92 0.46
C GLY A 311 -23.07 -13.50 1.88
N GLN A 312 -21.91 -13.97 2.35
CA GLN A 312 -21.77 -14.58 3.69
C GLN A 312 -20.62 -13.96 4.46
N LEU A 313 -20.85 -13.71 5.75
CA LEU A 313 -19.80 -13.30 6.67
C LEU A 313 -18.82 -14.47 6.88
N ARG A 314 -17.53 -14.15 6.93
CA ARG A 314 -16.44 -15.10 7.24
C ARG A 314 -16.24 -15.31 8.74
N ILE A 315 -16.85 -14.45 9.56
CA ILE A 315 -16.79 -14.49 11.02
C ILE A 315 -18.17 -14.14 11.57
N SER A 316 -18.55 -14.74 12.70
CA SER A 316 -19.78 -14.36 13.37
C SER A 316 -19.70 -12.94 13.97
N PRO A 317 -20.82 -12.20 14.07
CA PRO A 317 -20.84 -10.89 14.72
C PRO A 317 -20.27 -10.91 16.16
N ASP A 318 -20.54 -11.96 16.93
CA ASP A 318 -20.04 -12.09 18.30
C ASP A 318 -18.53 -12.32 18.34
N SER A 319 -18.00 -13.17 17.44
CA SER A 319 -16.54 -13.37 17.33
C SER A 319 -15.82 -12.09 16.88
N LEU A 320 -16.42 -11.32 15.96
CA LEU A 320 -15.89 -10.00 15.58
C LEU A 320 -15.86 -9.05 16.77
N ARG A 321 -16.96 -8.99 17.55
CA ARG A 321 -17.03 -8.15 18.76
C ARG A 321 -15.97 -8.54 19.78
N GLN A 322 -15.80 -9.84 20.04
CA GLN A 322 -14.78 -10.36 20.96
C GLN A 322 -13.36 -9.99 20.50
N LEU A 323 -13.05 -10.14 19.21
CA LEU A 323 -11.76 -9.76 18.65
C LEU A 323 -11.50 -8.27 18.78
N CYS A 324 -12.49 -7.43 18.43
CA CYS A 324 -12.41 -5.98 18.58
C CYS A 324 -12.21 -5.57 20.05
N GLN A 325 -12.94 -6.21 20.99
CA GLN A 325 -12.77 -5.93 22.42
C GLN A 325 -11.38 -6.33 22.92
N THR A 326 -10.86 -7.46 22.45
CA THR A 326 -9.49 -7.89 22.77
C THR A 326 -8.46 -6.90 22.24
N ALA A 327 -8.56 -6.48 20.99
CA ALA A 327 -7.68 -5.47 20.41
C ALA A 327 -7.73 -4.15 21.19
N TYR A 328 -8.94 -3.69 21.56
CA TYR A 328 -9.12 -2.47 22.35
C TYR A 328 -8.45 -2.57 23.74
N ASN A 329 -8.69 -3.66 24.45
CA ASN A 329 -8.18 -3.88 25.82
C ASN A 329 -6.63 -3.92 25.86
N HIS A 330 -6.01 -4.36 24.77
CA HIS A 330 -4.55 -4.44 24.65
C HIS A 330 -3.93 -3.22 23.92
N GLY A 331 -4.75 -2.25 23.48
CA GLY A 331 -4.26 -1.03 22.84
C GLY A 331 -3.90 -1.18 21.35
N PHE A 332 -4.36 -2.24 20.68
CA PHE A 332 -4.15 -2.42 19.25
C PHE A 332 -5.12 -1.59 18.39
N GLN A 333 -4.62 -1.10 17.26
CA GLN A 333 -5.46 -0.66 16.16
C GLN A 333 -6.19 -1.86 15.56
N MET A 334 -7.51 -1.76 15.34
CA MET A 334 -8.27 -2.79 14.62
C MET A 334 -8.46 -2.38 13.16
N CYS A 335 -8.17 -3.29 12.23
CA CYS A 335 -8.25 -3.10 10.79
C CYS A 335 -9.20 -4.16 10.22
N VAL A 336 -10.47 -3.81 9.97
CA VAL A 336 -11.47 -4.76 9.45
C VAL A 336 -11.69 -4.53 7.96
N GLY A 337 -11.39 -5.56 7.15
CA GLY A 337 -11.66 -5.59 5.72
C GLY A 337 -13.15 -5.75 5.45
N CYS A 338 -13.76 -4.76 4.76
CA CYS A 338 -15.18 -4.70 4.44
C CYS A 338 -15.41 -4.24 3.02
N ILE A 339 -16.00 -5.08 2.19
CA ILE A 339 -16.32 -4.75 0.80
C ILE A 339 -17.78 -4.36 0.64
N GLY A 340 -18.71 -5.15 1.17
CA GLY A 340 -20.15 -4.88 1.13
C GLY A 340 -20.60 -3.86 2.18
N ASP A 341 -21.70 -3.16 1.88
CA ASP A 341 -22.25 -2.13 2.76
C ASP A 341 -22.85 -2.70 4.06
N SER A 342 -23.28 -3.97 4.08
CA SER A 342 -23.74 -4.64 5.29
C SER A 342 -22.57 -5.05 6.18
N ALA A 343 -21.48 -5.56 5.61
CA ALA A 343 -20.24 -5.84 6.33
C ALA A 343 -19.64 -4.55 6.93
N THR A 344 -19.56 -3.48 6.13
CA THR A 344 -19.14 -2.15 6.59
C THR A 344 -19.99 -1.66 7.77
N ARG A 345 -21.31 -1.79 7.68
CA ARG A 345 -22.22 -1.43 8.79
C ARG A 345 -21.98 -2.24 10.03
N LEU A 346 -21.78 -3.55 9.90
CA LEU A 346 -21.48 -4.44 11.04
C LEU A 346 -20.22 -3.98 11.76
N ALA A 347 -19.12 -3.78 11.02
CA ALA A 347 -17.87 -3.31 11.59
C ALA A 347 -18.01 -1.93 12.27
N LEU A 348 -18.64 -0.96 11.60
CA LEU A 348 -18.84 0.38 12.15
C LEU A 348 -19.70 0.37 13.43
N LYS A 349 -20.74 -0.46 13.48
CA LYS A 349 -21.56 -0.63 14.70
C LYS A 349 -20.75 -1.28 15.82
N THR A 350 -20.03 -2.36 15.53
CA THR A 350 -19.14 -3.00 16.51
C THR A 350 -18.11 -2.02 17.06
N TYR A 351 -17.52 -1.20 16.20
CA TYR A 351 -16.58 -0.15 16.63
C TYR A 351 -17.26 0.89 17.53
N SER A 352 -18.48 1.32 17.19
CA SER A 352 -19.21 2.32 17.97
C SER A 352 -19.66 1.85 19.36
N GLU A 353 -19.73 0.55 19.59
CA GLU A 353 -20.06 -0.04 20.90
C GLU A 353 -18.81 -0.08 21.82
N ILE A 354 -17.61 -0.05 21.25
CA ILE A 354 -16.34 -0.25 21.99
C ILE A 354 -15.55 1.06 22.11
N LEU A 355 -15.50 1.86 21.04
CA LEU A 355 -14.65 3.03 20.97
C LEU A 355 -15.26 4.26 21.65
N PRO A 356 -14.47 5.05 22.39
CA PRO A 356 -14.86 6.40 22.78
C PRO A 356 -14.89 7.32 21.54
N ASN A 357 -15.61 8.45 21.64
CA ASN A 357 -15.57 9.48 20.61
C ASN A 357 -14.13 9.94 20.36
N LYS A 358 -13.77 10.08 19.07
CA LYS A 358 -12.40 10.49 18.66
C LYS A 358 -11.32 9.59 19.22
N ASN A 359 -11.50 8.26 19.13
CA ASN A 359 -10.59 7.29 19.67
C ASN A 359 -9.13 7.52 19.17
N PRO A 360 -8.13 7.37 20.06
CA PRO A 360 -6.73 7.57 19.69
C PRO A 360 -6.13 6.39 18.92
N LEU A 361 -6.77 5.21 18.93
CA LEU A 361 -6.26 3.99 18.32
C LEU A 361 -6.42 3.97 16.79
N ARG A 362 -7.10 4.99 16.19
CA ARG A 362 -7.19 5.19 14.74
C ARG A 362 -7.64 3.93 14.00
N TRP A 363 -8.64 3.22 14.55
CA TRP A 363 -9.16 2.00 13.96
C TRP A 363 -9.57 2.21 12.50
N ARG A 364 -9.39 1.18 11.66
CA ARG A 364 -9.51 1.31 10.22
C ARG A 364 -10.61 0.40 9.66
N ILE A 365 -11.25 0.84 8.59
CA ILE A 365 -12.00 -0.03 7.68
C ILE A 365 -11.16 -0.18 6.42
N GLU A 366 -10.69 -1.41 6.19
CA GLU A 366 -9.89 -1.79 5.03
C GLU A 366 -10.80 -2.21 3.87
N ASP A 367 -10.25 -2.21 2.65
CA ASP A 367 -10.95 -2.61 1.43
C ASP A 367 -12.32 -1.93 1.24
N LEU A 368 -12.44 -0.69 1.70
CA LEU A 368 -13.72 0.02 1.77
C LEU A 368 -14.25 0.34 0.37
N HIS A 369 -15.08 -0.58 -0.17
CA HIS A 369 -15.72 -0.39 -1.47
C HIS A 369 -17.10 0.24 -1.34
N LEU A 370 -17.94 -0.23 -0.40
CA LEU A 370 -19.29 0.28 -0.20
C LEU A 370 -19.52 0.76 1.23
N VAL A 371 -20.17 1.91 1.33
CA VAL A 371 -20.65 2.44 2.60
C VAL A 371 -22.02 3.11 2.39
N ALA A 372 -23.03 2.63 3.09
CA ALA A 372 -24.35 3.24 3.03
C ALA A 372 -24.28 4.67 3.58
N ARG A 373 -24.94 5.61 2.91
CA ARG A 373 -24.90 7.06 3.22
C ARG A 373 -25.15 7.37 4.70
N LYS A 374 -26.06 6.64 5.35
CA LYS A 374 -26.41 6.83 6.77
C LYS A 374 -25.29 6.41 7.72
N ASP A 375 -24.35 5.59 7.27
CA ASP A 375 -23.27 5.06 8.09
C ASP A 375 -21.97 5.89 7.98
N LEU A 376 -21.89 6.82 7.01
CA LEU A 376 -20.75 7.71 6.83
C LEU A 376 -20.37 8.48 8.10
N LYS A 377 -21.36 8.91 8.89
CA LYS A 377 -21.14 9.68 10.13
C LYS A 377 -20.23 8.99 11.16
N TYR A 378 -20.18 7.65 11.16
CA TYR A 378 -19.34 6.90 12.10
C TYR A 378 -17.85 7.21 11.91
N PHE A 379 -17.41 7.42 10.67
CA PHE A 379 -15.99 7.73 10.39
C PHE A 379 -15.53 9.00 11.11
N GLY A 380 -16.29 10.09 10.99
CA GLY A 380 -15.93 11.35 11.67
C GLY A 380 -16.15 11.31 13.18
N HIS A 381 -17.23 10.66 13.64
CA HIS A 381 -17.59 10.64 15.07
C HIS A 381 -16.58 9.85 15.91
N TYR A 382 -16.15 8.70 15.39
CA TYR A 382 -15.23 7.79 16.09
C TYR A 382 -13.79 7.87 15.58
N ASN A 383 -13.44 8.84 14.74
CA ASN A 383 -12.11 8.96 14.13
C ASN A 383 -11.64 7.64 13.48
N ILE A 384 -12.53 6.98 12.73
CA ILE A 384 -12.22 5.75 12.00
C ILE A 384 -11.55 6.12 10.67
N VAL A 385 -10.41 5.52 10.38
CA VAL A 385 -9.66 5.81 9.16
C VAL A 385 -10.19 4.95 7.99
N PRO A 386 -10.72 5.58 6.92
CA PRO A 386 -11.05 4.84 5.70
C PRO A 386 -9.78 4.43 4.97
N SER A 387 -9.62 3.16 4.68
CA SER A 387 -8.50 2.62 3.89
C SER A 387 -9.04 2.06 2.57
N VAL A 388 -8.55 2.60 1.47
CA VAL A 388 -9.05 2.30 0.13
C VAL A 388 -7.93 1.85 -0.80
N GLN A 389 -8.28 1.05 -1.80
CA GLN A 389 -7.38 0.62 -2.86
C GLN A 389 -7.95 1.16 -4.20
N PRO A 390 -7.52 2.34 -4.64
CA PRO A 390 -8.13 3.03 -5.77
C PRO A 390 -8.17 2.23 -7.06
N THR A 391 -7.17 1.38 -7.31
CA THR A 391 -7.09 0.51 -8.49
C THR A 391 -8.21 -0.53 -8.55
N GLN A 392 -8.78 -0.92 -7.39
CA GLN A 392 -9.92 -1.84 -7.33
C GLN A 392 -11.18 -1.27 -8.00
N TYR A 393 -11.33 0.05 -8.06
CA TYR A 393 -12.40 0.67 -8.85
C TYR A 393 -12.32 0.27 -10.33
N GLN A 394 -11.12 0.26 -10.91
CA GLN A 394 -10.93 -0.10 -12.32
C GLN A 394 -11.28 -1.56 -12.58
N TYR A 395 -10.90 -2.47 -11.69
CA TYR A 395 -11.20 -3.90 -11.79
C TYR A 395 -12.69 -4.24 -11.60
N ASN A 396 -13.41 -3.43 -10.82
CA ASN A 396 -14.84 -3.65 -10.55
C ASN A 396 -15.78 -2.78 -11.41
N LYS A 397 -15.24 -1.90 -12.28
CA LYS A 397 -16.01 -0.90 -13.03
C LYS A 397 -17.11 -1.51 -13.91
N SER A 398 -16.82 -2.58 -14.63
CA SER A 398 -17.79 -3.27 -15.48
C SER A 398 -18.90 -3.88 -14.63
N TYR A 399 -18.51 -4.66 -13.61
CA TYR A 399 -19.46 -5.27 -12.69
C TYR A 399 -20.42 -4.23 -12.06
N ILE A 400 -19.88 -3.11 -11.58
CA ILE A 400 -20.67 -2.00 -11.00
C ILE A 400 -21.60 -1.39 -12.05
N SER A 401 -21.10 -1.18 -13.28
CA SER A 401 -21.90 -0.61 -14.36
C SER A 401 -23.13 -1.46 -14.66
N ASP A 402 -22.94 -2.77 -14.69
CA ASP A 402 -23.94 -3.72 -15.20
C ASP A 402 -24.93 -4.16 -14.12
N ASN A 403 -24.49 -4.18 -12.84
CA ASN A 403 -25.26 -4.80 -11.76
C ASN A 403 -25.79 -3.80 -10.71
N PHE A 404 -25.22 -2.59 -10.59
CA PHE A 404 -25.63 -1.65 -9.55
C PHE A 404 -26.71 -0.69 -10.04
N ASP A 405 -27.72 -0.46 -9.19
CA ASP A 405 -28.71 0.58 -9.41
C ASP A 405 -28.13 2.00 -9.18
N ARG A 406 -28.94 3.02 -9.41
CA ARG A 406 -28.53 4.42 -9.26
C ARG A 406 -28.13 4.78 -7.81
N LYS A 407 -28.70 4.11 -6.81
CA LYS A 407 -28.42 4.38 -5.39
C LYS A 407 -27.07 3.79 -5.02
N LEU A 408 -26.83 2.50 -5.28
CA LEU A 408 -25.56 1.82 -5.01
C LEU A 408 -24.39 2.47 -5.76
N LYS A 409 -24.61 2.93 -7.02
CA LYS A 409 -23.58 3.69 -7.77
C LYS A 409 -23.15 4.99 -7.10
N LYS A 410 -23.88 5.52 -6.12
CA LYS A 410 -23.49 6.69 -5.32
C LYS A 410 -22.80 6.34 -4.01
N GLU A 411 -22.94 5.11 -3.56
CA GLU A 411 -22.43 4.60 -2.29
C GLU A 411 -21.14 3.78 -2.48
N VAL A 412 -20.84 3.35 -3.72
CA VAL A 412 -19.61 2.62 -4.06
C VAL A 412 -18.45 3.58 -4.29
N PHE A 413 -17.28 3.26 -3.71
CA PHE A 413 -16.05 4.07 -3.78
C PHE A 413 -16.32 5.57 -3.51
N ALA A 414 -17.03 5.84 -2.43
CA ALA A 414 -17.52 7.17 -2.06
C ALA A 414 -16.44 8.07 -1.41
N TRP A 415 -15.25 8.12 -2.00
CA TRP A 415 -14.05 8.75 -1.40
C TRP A 415 -14.25 10.22 -1.02
N LYS A 416 -14.92 11.02 -1.86
CA LYS A 416 -15.22 12.42 -1.56
C LYS A 416 -16.14 12.58 -0.35
N GLN A 417 -17.12 11.68 -0.18
CA GLN A 417 -18.00 11.68 0.97
C GLN A 417 -17.26 11.27 2.23
N LEU A 418 -16.37 10.29 2.16
CA LEU A 418 -15.50 9.85 3.26
C LEU A 418 -14.54 10.98 3.70
N LEU A 419 -13.92 11.66 2.76
CA LEU A 419 -13.09 12.84 3.02
C LEU A 419 -13.86 13.99 3.69
N GLY A 420 -15.15 14.09 3.43
CA GLY A 420 -16.04 15.06 4.09
C GLY A 420 -16.37 14.71 5.54
N GLN A 421 -16.20 13.45 5.95
CA GLN A 421 -16.46 12.99 7.34
C GLN A 421 -15.18 12.99 8.18
N ASN A 422 -14.08 12.57 7.60
CA ASN A 422 -12.77 12.50 8.23
C ASN A 422 -11.79 13.34 7.40
N GLN A 423 -10.85 14.03 8.03
CA GLN A 423 -9.93 14.93 7.34
C GLN A 423 -8.93 14.22 6.43
N GLY A 424 -8.96 12.89 6.36
CA GLY A 424 -8.12 12.07 5.50
C GLY A 424 -8.69 10.68 5.27
N LEU A 425 -8.17 10.02 4.26
CA LEU A 425 -8.29 8.60 3.99
C LEU A 425 -6.94 8.11 3.48
N VAL A 426 -6.68 6.82 3.56
CA VAL A 426 -5.41 6.24 3.10
C VAL A 426 -5.60 5.38 1.87
N SER A 427 -4.59 5.37 1.01
CA SER A 427 -4.57 4.56 -0.21
C SER A 427 -3.43 3.54 -0.16
N GLY A 428 -3.75 2.29 -0.52
CA GLY A 428 -2.78 1.21 -0.67
C GLY A 428 -2.80 0.58 -2.05
N SER A 429 -1.77 -0.18 -2.35
CA SER A 429 -1.61 -0.91 -3.61
C SER A 429 -2.47 -2.17 -3.67
N ASN A 430 -2.69 -2.80 -2.52
CA ASN A 430 -3.18 -4.17 -2.40
C ASN A 430 -2.25 -5.21 -3.09
N ALA A 431 -0.95 -4.91 -3.24
CA ALA A 431 -0.01 -5.84 -3.86
C ALA A 431 0.07 -7.16 -3.08
N PRO A 432 0.06 -8.32 -3.76
CA PRO A 432 0.17 -8.57 -5.19
C PRO A 432 -1.15 -8.49 -5.98
N TYR A 433 -2.28 -8.22 -5.36
CA TYR A 433 -3.61 -8.19 -5.97
C TYR A 433 -3.93 -6.88 -6.71
N GLY A 434 -3.03 -5.92 -6.63
CA GLY A 434 -3.03 -4.65 -7.34
C GLY A 434 -1.59 -4.23 -7.70
N PRO A 435 -1.43 -3.19 -8.54
CA PRO A 435 -0.11 -2.71 -8.95
C PRO A 435 0.60 -2.01 -7.78
N LEU A 436 1.89 -2.31 -7.60
CA LEU A 436 2.72 -1.66 -6.59
C LEU A 436 2.98 -0.17 -6.90
N ASN A 437 2.83 0.26 -8.16
CA ASN A 437 3.19 1.59 -8.64
C ASN A 437 2.30 2.71 -8.05
N PRO A 438 2.82 3.64 -7.21
CA PRO A 438 2.05 4.73 -6.63
C PRO A 438 1.43 5.68 -7.66
N MET A 439 2.03 5.81 -8.86
CA MET A 439 1.49 6.67 -9.92
C MET A 439 0.21 6.09 -10.51
N GLU A 440 0.10 4.77 -10.60
CA GLU A 440 -1.14 4.09 -11.00
C GLU A 440 -2.23 4.22 -9.93
N ILE A 441 -1.85 4.13 -8.64
CA ILE A 441 -2.78 4.32 -7.52
C ILE A 441 -3.31 5.75 -7.52
N MET A 442 -2.44 6.76 -7.68
CA MET A 442 -2.86 8.17 -7.80
C MET A 442 -3.78 8.39 -9.00
N TYR A 443 -3.42 7.84 -10.17
CA TYR A 443 -4.25 7.93 -11.36
C TYR A 443 -5.64 7.35 -11.12
N ALA A 444 -5.71 6.14 -10.55
CA ALA A 444 -6.97 5.48 -10.24
C ALA A 444 -7.84 6.31 -9.26
N ALA A 445 -7.22 6.90 -8.22
CA ALA A 445 -7.90 7.77 -7.26
C ALA A 445 -8.53 9.02 -7.91
N MET A 446 -7.96 9.52 -9.00
CA MET A 446 -8.39 10.71 -9.74
C MET A 446 -9.27 10.41 -10.95
N SER A 447 -9.41 9.14 -11.38
CA SER A 447 -9.96 8.76 -12.71
C SER A 447 -11.33 8.12 -12.69
N GLN A 448 -12.17 8.36 -11.66
CA GLN A 448 -13.54 7.87 -11.68
C GLN A 448 -14.33 8.44 -12.87
N ASP A 449 -14.93 7.54 -13.67
CA ASP A 449 -15.60 7.90 -14.92
C ASP A 449 -16.89 8.70 -14.68
N LYS A 450 -16.97 9.89 -15.31
CA LYS A 450 -18.15 10.74 -15.24
C LYS A 450 -19.30 10.25 -16.14
N ARG A 451 -19.01 9.43 -17.17
CA ARG A 451 -19.93 9.18 -18.29
C ARG A 451 -20.96 8.08 -18.04
N LYS A 452 -20.69 7.17 -17.12
CA LYS A 452 -21.57 6.02 -16.83
C LYS A 452 -22.25 6.04 -15.47
N THR A 453 -21.84 6.92 -14.57
CA THR A 453 -22.56 7.18 -13.33
C THR A 453 -23.37 8.45 -13.54
N HIS A 454 -24.69 8.38 -13.53
CA HIS A 454 -25.60 9.54 -13.56
C HIS A 454 -25.40 10.47 -12.34
N ASN A 455 -24.24 10.38 -11.71
CA ASN A 455 -23.87 11.12 -10.52
C ASN A 455 -23.23 12.44 -10.95
N LYS A 456 -23.96 13.55 -10.80
CA LYS A 456 -23.44 14.91 -11.00
C LYS A 456 -22.27 15.26 -10.06
N GLN A 457 -22.04 14.47 -9.00
CA GLN A 457 -20.94 14.65 -8.05
C GLN A 457 -19.91 13.53 -8.23
N SER A 458 -18.79 13.84 -8.85
CA SER A 458 -17.63 12.96 -8.91
C SER A 458 -17.13 12.63 -7.50
N GLN A 459 -16.87 11.36 -7.21
CA GLN A 459 -16.28 10.89 -5.95
C GLN A 459 -14.76 10.85 -5.97
N LYS A 460 -14.13 11.25 -7.07
CA LYS A 460 -12.68 11.24 -7.26
C LYS A 460 -11.95 12.19 -6.29
N MET A 461 -10.72 11.84 -5.96
CA MET A 461 -9.81 12.70 -5.23
C MET A 461 -9.24 13.80 -6.12
N THR A 462 -8.83 14.91 -5.52
CA THR A 462 -7.92 15.86 -6.16
C THR A 462 -6.50 15.31 -6.17
N PRO A 463 -5.59 15.81 -7.05
CA PRO A 463 -4.19 15.38 -7.05
C PRO A 463 -3.50 15.51 -5.69
N THR A 464 -3.76 16.61 -4.98
CA THR A 464 -3.23 16.83 -3.62
C THR A 464 -3.77 15.82 -2.61
N GLN A 465 -5.06 15.46 -2.70
CA GLN A 465 -5.66 14.45 -1.82
C GLN A 465 -5.10 13.06 -2.11
N ALA A 466 -4.95 12.69 -3.39
CA ALA A 466 -4.34 11.43 -3.79
C ALA A 466 -2.88 11.33 -3.33
N LEU A 467 -2.09 12.41 -3.42
CA LEU A 467 -0.74 12.45 -2.89
C LEU A 467 -0.73 12.31 -1.35
N LYS A 468 -1.57 13.08 -0.64
CA LYS A 468 -1.66 13.00 0.83
C LYS A 468 -2.09 11.63 1.33
N SER A 469 -2.94 10.91 0.58
CA SER A 469 -3.42 9.58 0.98
C SER A 469 -2.32 8.49 0.97
N MET A 470 -1.21 8.74 0.27
CA MET A 470 -0.03 7.86 0.22
C MET A 470 1.21 8.48 0.87
N THR A 471 1.05 9.56 1.63
CA THR A 471 2.13 10.24 2.33
C THR A 471 1.70 10.57 3.75
N ILE A 472 1.36 11.83 4.07
CA ILE A 472 1.09 12.26 5.45
C ILE A 472 -0.15 11.59 6.08
N TRP A 473 -1.21 11.30 5.32
CA TRP A 473 -2.37 10.61 5.88
C TRP A 473 -2.08 9.11 6.12
N ALA A 474 -1.27 8.49 5.23
CA ALA A 474 -0.80 7.12 5.45
C ALA A 474 0.12 7.04 6.67
N ALA A 475 1.03 7.99 6.85
CA ALA A 475 1.85 8.11 8.05
C ALA A 475 0.99 8.25 9.32
N TYR A 476 -0.06 9.10 9.27
CA TYR A 476 -1.01 9.24 10.38
C TYR A 476 -1.68 7.90 10.74
N ALA A 477 -2.14 7.13 9.74
CA ALA A 477 -2.78 5.84 9.99
C ALA A 477 -1.85 4.79 10.61
N GLN A 478 -0.54 4.97 10.47
CA GLN A 478 0.52 4.09 11.01
C GLN A 478 1.22 4.67 12.24
N PHE A 479 0.71 5.77 12.82
CA PHE A 479 1.28 6.47 13.98
C PHE A 479 2.69 7.05 13.72
N ASP A 480 2.98 7.42 12.48
CA ASP A 480 4.30 7.89 12.04
C ASP A 480 4.32 9.34 11.54
N GLU A 481 3.22 10.08 11.63
CA GLU A 481 3.10 11.42 11.08
C GLU A 481 4.07 12.45 11.69
N LEU A 482 4.59 12.17 12.87
CA LEU A 482 5.63 12.99 13.52
C LEU A 482 7.04 12.69 12.99
N GLN A 483 7.22 11.53 12.34
CA GLN A 483 8.51 11.04 11.88
C GLN A 483 8.67 11.09 10.35
N LYS A 484 7.59 10.92 9.56
CA LYS A 484 7.63 10.84 8.10
C LYS A 484 6.31 11.28 7.44
N GLY A 485 6.20 11.15 6.12
CA GLY A 485 5.00 11.45 5.34
C GLY A 485 4.89 12.90 4.87
N SER A 486 5.75 13.79 5.34
CA SER A 486 5.91 15.16 4.84
C SER A 486 7.36 15.60 4.98
N ILE A 487 7.78 16.59 4.17
CA ILE A 487 9.12 17.16 4.25
C ILE A 487 9.07 18.33 5.22
N GLU A 488 9.47 18.08 6.46
CA GLU A 488 9.48 19.05 7.56
C GLU A 488 10.72 18.85 8.42
N VAL A 489 11.20 19.93 9.03
CA VAL A 489 12.35 19.90 9.95
C VAL A 489 12.07 18.91 11.09
N GLY A 490 13.04 18.05 11.39
CA GLY A 490 12.98 17.02 12.42
C GLY A 490 12.47 15.65 11.93
N LYS A 491 11.82 15.58 10.76
CA LYS A 491 11.36 14.31 10.17
C LYS A 491 12.47 13.60 9.42
N TRP A 492 12.33 12.29 9.24
CA TRP A 492 13.21 11.49 8.41
C TRP A 492 13.26 12.00 6.98
N ALA A 493 14.41 12.02 6.40
CA ALA A 493 14.64 12.43 5.02
C ALA A 493 14.29 11.29 4.05
N ASP A 494 13.02 10.90 4.08
CA ASP A 494 12.40 9.94 3.16
C ASP A 494 11.76 10.73 2.03
N PHE A 495 12.34 10.66 0.84
CA PHE A 495 11.86 11.43 -0.29
C PHE A 495 12.12 10.77 -1.63
N VAL A 496 11.36 11.17 -2.64
CA VAL A 496 11.50 10.72 -4.02
C VAL A 496 11.76 11.91 -4.95
N VAL A 497 12.52 11.65 -6.01
CA VAL A 497 12.79 12.58 -7.09
C VAL A 497 12.08 12.09 -8.36
N VAL A 498 11.30 12.96 -8.98
CA VAL A 498 10.61 12.70 -10.25
C VAL A 498 10.84 13.83 -11.25
N GLY A 499 10.83 13.50 -12.55
CA GLY A 499 11.08 14.47 -13.62
C GLY A 499 9.90 15.39 -13.94
N LYS A 500 8.69 15.05 -13.50
CA LYS A 500 7.44 15.77 -13.80
C LYS A 500 6.68 16.16 -12.55
N ASN A 501 5.88 17.23 -12.63
CA ASN A 501 4.99 17.61 -11.54
C ASN A 501 3.75 16.71 -11.50
N ILE A 502 3.74 15.72 -10.59
CA ILE A 502 2.66 14.73 -10.46
C ILE A 502 1.33 15.32 -9.97
N THR A 503 1.32 16.55 -9.45
CA THR A 503 0.09 17.19 -8.95
C THR A 503 -0.62 18.06 -10.00
N THR A 504 0.08 18.46 -11.08
CA THR A 504 -0.47 19.37 -12.10
C THR A 504 -0.40 18.83 -13.53
N MET A 505 0.31 17.72 -13.77
CA MET A 505 0.46 17.15 -15.09
C MET A 505 -0.86 16.60 -15.64
N TYR A 506 -0.88 16.29 -16.95
CA TYR A 506 -2.01 15.59 -17.57
C TYR A 506 -2.20 14.20 -16.95
N GLN A 507 -3.35 13.97 -16.34
CA GLN A 507 -3.59 12.78 -15.51
C GLN A 507 -3.38 11.44 -16.22
N PRO A 508 -3.80 11.22 -17.48
CA PRO A 508 -3.55 9.97 -18.20
C PRO A 508 -2.08 9.58 -18.38
N ASP A 509 -1.16 10.55 -18.32
CA ASP A 509 0.28 10.27 -18.44
C ASP A 509 0.92 9.88 -17.09
N LEU A 510 0.18 10.03 -15.99
CA LEU A 510 0.70 9.80 -14.63
C LEU A 510 1.23 8.37 -14.43
N PRO A 511 0.55 7.28 -14.88
CA PRO A 511 1.06 5.91 -14.74
C PRO A 511 2.43 5.66 -15.37
N GLN A 512 2.82 6.50 -16.35
CA GLN A 512 4.09 6.39 -17.07
C GLN A 512 5.23 7.17 -16.41
N VAL A 513 4.95 7.91 -15.33
CA VAL A 513 5.98 8.64 -14.60
C VAL A 513 6.80 7.67 -13.77
N SER A 514 8.09 7.59 -14.06
CA SER A 514 9.03 6.83 -13.24
C SER A 514 9.58 7.69 -12.09
N VAL A 515 9.75 7.06 -10.94
CA VAL A 515 10.56 7.62 -9.86
C VAL A 515 12.02 7.48 -10.28
N GLU A 516 12.77 8.57 -10.29
CA GLU A 516 14.17 8.57 -10.72
C GLU A 516 15.14 8.23 -9.59
N GLN A 517 14.83 8.67 -8.38
CA GLN A 517 15.63 8.42 -7.18
C GLN A 517 14.72 8.30 -5.98
N THR A 518 15.07 7.40 -5.07
CA THR A 518 14.40 7.20 -3.78
C THR A 518 15.45 7.29 -2.67
N TYR A 519 15.12 8.03 -1.64
CA TYR A 519 15.96 8.21 -0.46
C TYR A 519 15.21 7.73 0.78
N LEU A 520 15.89 6.95 1.60
CA LEU A 520 15.44 6.51 2.91
C LEU A 520 16.43 7.06 3.94
N HIS A 521 15.95 7.83 4.91
CA HIS A 521 16.78 8.50 5.93
C HIS A 521 17.97 9.27 5.31
N GLY A 522 17.73 9.96 4.20
CA GLY A 522 18.76 10.73 3.50
C GLY A 522 19.76 9.91 2.69
N VAL A 523 19.69 8.58 2.74
CA VAL A 523 20.54 7.66 1.97
C VAL A 523 19.82 7.24 0.69
N ARG A 524 20.49 7.29 -0.43
CA ARG A 524 19.94 6.86 -1.71
C ARG A 524 19.81 5.34 -1.75
N VAL A 525 18.58 4.84 -2.00
CA VAL A 525 18.25 3.41 -2.11
C VAL A 525 17.84 2.99 -3.53
N LYS A 526 17.57 3.99 -4.40
CA LYS A 526 17.39 3.84 -5.85
C LYS A 526 18.26 4.83 -6.62
#